data_dbbb94e19e0ef296967a6365d3a83b80
#
_entry.id   dbbb94e19e0ef296967a6365d3a83b80
#
_cell.length_a   1.000
_cell.length_b   1.000
_cell.length_c   1.000
_cell.angle_alpha   90.00
_cell.angle_beta   90.00
_cell.angle_gamma   90.00
#
_symmetry.space_group_name_H-M   'P 1'
#
loop_
_entity.id
_entity.type
_entity.pdbx_description
1 polymer ?
#
loop_
_entity_poly.entity_id
_entity_poly.type
_entity_poly.pdbx_seq_one_letter_code
_entity_poly.pdbx_strand_id
1 'polypeptide(L)'
;MQADAGHPSKLLHGKFQTAKNSYVKFASGNLNFSGTNKQFSIFSTQYEARGSWNESTSKDWTGTWDLFGWATSGYNNVKPWLTTESVSDYASEVDANVDLGKTGYDEYDWGIHNTIEGSNSYYCMYAEEWEYVLNGRPNAENLRALAYMYYGGKKHKGLVLLPDNWSTPFDLVINTKATDHDENNISLANWAILEKCGAVFLPSGGRRYGTEWTDMESGFYWTGTSGSNKQKAKGMILSNHPELSDWNRAYGGNVRLAEIYNYDCITVKGEETVEDKTIEEYEWNGYKLTKSGNYTYTFLEVRPETDSIATLHLRMKDWTGIDNVPTTKQTKVQKVVRDGQLYIIRDDKMFNAAGVQVK
;
A
#
# COMPACT_ATOMS: atom_id res chain seq x y z
N MET A 1 -16.16 -15.99 15.47
CA MET A 1 -14.91 -15.92 14.68
C MET A 1 -14.56 -17.34 14.25
N GLN A 2 -14.89 -17.72 13.02
CA GLN A 2 -14.42 -18.97 12.45
C GLN A 2 -13.05 -18.69 11.83
N ALA A 3 -12.02 -19.39 12.30
CA ALA A 3 -10.71 -19.33 11.70
C ALA A 3 -10.83 -19.81 10.26
N ASP A 4 -10.24 -19.05 9.35
CA ASP A 4 -10.15 -19.37 7.93
C ASP A 4 -9.28 -20.61 7.77
N ALA A 5 -9.93 -21.77 7.64
CA ALA A 5 -9.26 -23.04 7.45
C ALA A 5 -9.02 -23.24 5.94
N GLY A 6 -7.93 -22.66 5.42
CA GLY A 6 -7.59 -23.00 4.05
C GLY A 6 -6.50 -22.26 3.30
N HIS A 7 -5.96 -21.14 3.77
CA HIS A 7 -4.81 -20.51 3.11
C HIS A 7 -3.67 -20.26 4.10
N PRO A 8 -2.59 -21.06 4.04
CA PRO A 8 -1.40 -20.81 4.85
C PRO A 8 -0.59 -19.59 4.35
N SER A 9 -0.98 -18.97 3.25
CA SER A 9 -0.28 -17.83 2.68
C SER A 9 -0.43 -16.57 3.55
N LYS A 10 0.67 -15.90 3.82
CA LYS A 10 0.68 -14.59 4.46
C LYS A 10 0.26 -13.51 3.45
N LEU A 11 -1.00 -13.52 3.01
CA LEU A 11 -1.58 -12.52 2.12
C LEU A 11 -2.31 -11.45 2.91
N LEU A 12 -2.24 -10.23 2.41
CA LEU A 12 -3.08 -9.12 2.87
C LEU A 12 -4.46 -9.22 2.25
N HIS A 13 -5.45 -8.63 2.91
CA HIS A 13 -6.84 -8.70 2.45
C HIS A 13 -7.15 -7.73 1.30
N GLY A 14 -6.41 -6.62 1.19
CA GLY A 14 -6.60 -5.62 0.14
C GLY A 14 -6.41 -6.20 -1.25
N LYS A 15 -7.30 -5.83 -2.18
CA LYS A 15 -7.28 -6.23 -3.58
C LYS A 15 -6.90 -5.05 -4.44
N PHE A 16 -6.05 -5.31 -5.40
CA PHE A 16 -5.48 -4.29 -6.27
C PHE A 16 -5.61 -4.72 -7.72
N GLN A 17 -6.28 -3.91 -8.51
CA GLN A 17 -6.45 -4.17 -9.93
C GLN A 17 -5.11 -3.99 -10.65
N THR A 18 -4.70 -4.99 -11.43
CA THR A 18 -3.45 -5.01 -12.21
C THR A 18 -3.70 -4.91 -13.73
N ALA A 19 -4.93 -5.14 -14.14
CA ALA A 19 -5.47 -4.91 -15.49
C ALA A 19 -7.00 -4.95 -15.40
N LYS A 20 -7.70 -4.68 -16.51
CA LYS A 20 -9.16 -4.82 -16.54
C LYS A 20 -9.55 -6.26 -16.14
N ASN A 21 -10.31 -6.40 -15.06
CA ASN A 21 -10.77 -7.68 -14.50
C ASN A 21 -9.65 -8.63 -14.01
N SER A 22 -8.46 -8.09 -13.71
CA SER A 22 -7.37 -8.83 -13.10
C SER A 22 -6.96 -8.18 -11.79
N TYR A 23 -6.83 -8.96 -10.75
CA TYR A 23 -6.54 -8.48 -9.40
C TYR A 23 -5.43 -9.30 -8.74
N VAL A 24 -4.74 -8.66 -7.80
CA VAL A 24 -3.76 -9.33 -6.93
C VAL A 24 -4.03 -8.98 -5.46
N LYS A 25 -3.52 -9.86 -4.60
CA LYS A 25 -3.29 -9.60 -3.18
C LYS A 25 -1.80 -9.61 -2.92
N PHE A 26 -1.31 -8.68 -2.13
CA PHE A 26 0.09 -8.60 -1.76
C PHE A 26 0.41 -9.52 -0.58
N ALA A 27 1.64 -10.04 -0.55
CA ALA A 27 2.21 -10.66 0.63
C ALA A 27 2.23 -9.70 1.81
N SER A 28 2.16 -10.21 3.05
CA SER A 28 2.07 -9.44 4.30
C SER A 28 3.30 -8.59 4.61
N GLY A 29 4.41 -8.78 3.90
CA GLY A 29 5.65 -8.04 4.05
C GLY A 29 6.54 -8.22 2.83
N ASN A 30 7.71 -7.58 2.85
CA ASN A 30 8.73 -7.80 1.83
C ASN A 30 9.33 -9.20 1.96
N LEU A 31 9.81 -9.71 0.83
CA LEU A 31 10.59 -10.94 0.78
C LEU A 31 11.90 -10.76 1.57
N ASN A 32 12.29 -11.79 2.29
CA ASN A 32 13.58 -11.87 2.94
C ASN A 32 14.20 -13.27 2.80
N PHE A 33 15.52 -13.36 2.96
CA PHE A 33 16.27 -14.60 2.96
C PHE A 33 17.07 -14.74 4.26
N SER A 34 16.80 -15.80 5.03
CA SER A 34 17.51 -16.09 6.27
C SER A 34 18.85 -16.75 5.97
N GLY A 35 19.93 -16.11 6.38
CA GLY A 35 21.27 -16.70 6.30
C GLY A 35 21.48 -17.88 7.24
N THR A 36 20.72 -17.98 8.33
CA THR A 36 20.75 -19.12 9.25
C THR A 36 20.02 -20.33 8.65
N ASN A 37 18.78 -20.13 8.19
CA ASN A 37 17.92 -21.22 7.73
C ASN A 37 18.10 -21.55 6.25
N LYS A 38 18.78 -20.68 5.50
CA LYS A 38 18.96 -20.78 4.03
C LYS A 38 17.63 -20.88 3.28
N GLN A 39 16.64 -20.10 3.71
CA GLN A 39 15.29 -20.12 3.17
C GLN A 39 14.74 -18.70 2.97
N PHE A 40 13.93 -18.55 1.93
CA PHE A 40 13.10 -17.36 1.74
C PHE A 40 11.89 -17.40 2.67
N SER A 41 11.48 -16.23 3.12
CA SER A 41 10.27 -16.01 3.91
C SER A 41 9.73 -14.60 3.66
N ILE A 42 8.54 -14.32 4.17
CA ILE A 42 7.94 -12.97 4.15
C ILE A 42 8.08 -12.37 5.54
N PHE A 43 8.49 -11.10 5.64
CA PHE A 43 8.46 -10.39 6.91
C PHE A 43 7.05 -10.40 7.52
N SER A 44 6.98 -10.49 8.83
CA SER A 44 5.72 -10.59 9.57
C SER A 44 4.92 -9.29 9.57
N THR A 45 5.56 -8.18 9.22
CA THR A 45 4.94 -6.86 9.16
C THR A 45 5.30 -6.15 7.86
N GLN A 46 4.38 -5.30 7.40
CA GLN A 46 4.55 -4.61 6.12
C GLN A 46 5.66 -3.57 6.12
N TYR A 47 5.93 -2.98 7.28
CA TYR A 47 6.87 -1.87 7.45
C TYR A 47 8.31 -2.32 7.77
N GLU A 48 8.58 -3.61 7.83
CA GLU A 48 9.92 -4.13 8.08
C GLU A 48 10.77 -4.09 6.82
N ALA A 49 11.95 -3.46 6.93
CA ALA A 49 13.01 -3.49 5.96
C ALA A 49 14.36 -3.47 6.68
N ARG A 50 15.34 -4.25 6.20
CA ARG A 50 16.68 -4.32 6.79
C ARG A 50 17.58 -3.18 6.30
N GLY A 51 17.40 -2.72 5.08
CA GLY A 51 18.15 -1.59 4.53
C GLY A 51 19.67 -1.75 4.65
N SER A 52 20.33 -0.84 5.36
CA SER A 52 21.78 -0.88 5.60
C SER A 52 22.29 -2.12 6.36
N TRP A 53 21.39 -2.92 6.94
CA TRP A 53 21.74 -4.15 7.67
C TRP A 53 21.94 -5.37 6.75
N ASN A 54 21.90 -5.18 5.43
CA ASN A 54 22.34 -6.15 4.44
C ASN A 54 23.87 -6.14 4.33
N GLU A 55 24.57 -6.51 5.38
CA GLU A 55 26.00 -6.23 5.61
C GLU A 55 26.97 -7.22 4.94
N SER A 56 26.47 -8.25 4.25
CA SER A 56 27.32 -9.32 3.74
C SER A 56 26.95 -9.82 2.36
N THR A 57 27.94 -10.30 1.63
CA THR A 57 27.81 -11.08 0.40
C THR A 57 28.27 -12.55 0.59
N SER A 58 28.55 -12.95 1.84
CA SER A 58 29.03 -14.30 2.16
C SER A 58 27.87 -15.27 2.39
N LYS A 59 27.94 -16.46 1.78
CA LYS A 59 27.01 -17.57 2.04
C LYS A 59 26.98 -18.01 3.51
N ASP A 60 28.03 -17.74 4.27
CA ASP A 60 28.19 -18.15 5.66
C ASP A 60 27.66 -17.12 6.67
N TRP A 61 27.20 -15.98 6.19
CA TRP A 61 26.55 -14.98 7.04
C TRP A 61 25.21 -15.52 7.56
N THR A 62 24.95 -15.28 8.83
CA THR A 62 23.76 -15.77 9.54
C THR A 62 22.66 -14.71 9.67
N GLY A 63 22.88 -13.52 9.13
CA GLY A 63 21.87 -12.45 9.13
C GLY A 63 20.76 -12.65 8.12
N THR A 64 20.02 -11.61 7.86
CA THR A 64 18.87 -11.63 6.95
C THR A 64 19.06 -10.62 5.82
N TRP A 65 18.94 -11.08 4.58
CA TRP A 65 18.90 -10.23 3.39
C TRP A 65 17.46 -9.93 2.98
N ASP A 66 17.20 -8.72 2.53
CA ASP A 66 15.93 -8.28 1.92
C ASP A 66 16.15 -7.39 0.69
N LEU A 67 17.41 -7.15 0.33
CA LEU A 67 17.81 -6.43 -0.88
C LEU A 67 18.49 -7.40 -1.83
N PHE A 68 17.79 -7.85 -2.87
CA PHE A 68 18.20 -8.90 -3.78
C PHE A 68 18.63 -8.34 -5.14
N GLY A 69 19.66 -8.94 -5.74
CA GLY A 69 19.89 -8.82 -7.17
C GLY A 69 18.69 -9.39 -7.96
N TRP A 70 18.44 -8.89 -9.16
CA TRP A 70 17.27 -9.32 -9.93
C TRP A 70 17.30 -10.82 -10.26
N ALA A 71 16.17 -11.47 -10.06
CA ALA A 71 15.96 -12.91 -10.36
C ALA A 71 16.83 -13.87 -9.54
N THR A 72 17.24 -13.49 -8.33
CA THR A 72 18.09 -14.32 -7.45
C THR A 72 17.27 -15.28 -6.59
N SER A 73 16.44 -16.10 -7.22
CA SER A 73 15.58 -17.10 -6.57
C SER A 73 16.33 -18.29 -5.92
N GLY A 74 17.61 -18.45 -6.22
CA GLY A 74 18.40 -19.62 -5.86
C GLY A 74 18.48 -20.67 -6.98
N TYR A 75 17.62 -20.59 -7.99
CA TYR A 75 17.68 -21.48 -9.15
C TYR A 75 18.98 -21.32 -9.91
N ASN A 76 19.49 -22.40 -10.49
CA ASN A 76 20.73 -22.43 -11.29
C ASN A 76 21.93 -21.77 -10.61
N ASN A 77 22.05 -21.91 -9.27
CA ASN A 77 23.09 -21.29 -8.42
C ASN A 77 23.10 -19.76 -8.38
N VAL A 78 22.07 -19.08 -8.84
CA VAL A 78 21.93 -17.63 -8.65
C VAL A 78 21.67 -17.34 -7.16
N LYS A 79 22.55 -16.58 -6.53
CA LYS A 79 22.66 -16.53 -5.07
C LYS A 79 21.94 -15.32 -4.49
N PRO A 80 20.98 -15.52 -3.57
CA PRO A 80 20.20 -14.41 -2.97
C PRO A 80 21.03 -13.32 -2.29
N TRP A 81 22.22 -13.65 -1.81
CA TRP A 81 23.10 -12.71 -1.09
C TRP A 81 24.04 -11.91 -1.98
N LEU A 82 24.13 -12.22 -3.28
CA LEU A 82 25.04 -11.51 -4.18
C LEU A 82 24.36 -10.31 -4.84
N THR A 83 25.09 -9.22 -4.85
CA THR A 83 24.75 -7.98 -5.55
C THR A 83 26.04 -7.34 -6.06
N THR A 84 26.76 -8.06 -6.93
CA THR A 84 28.04 -7.63 -7.47
C THR A 84 27.94 -7.36 -8.97
N GLU A 85 28.86 -6.58 -9.54
CA GLU A 85 28.90 -6.30 -11.00
C GLU A 85 29.12 -7.52 -11.88
N SER A 86 29.56 -8.63 -11.29
CA SER A 86 29.78 -9.85 -12.04
C SER A 86 28.46 -10.41 -12.56
N VAL A 87 28.25 -10.31 -13.86
CA VAL A 87 27.07 -10.82 -14.57
C VAL A 87 26.86 -12.31 -14.38
N SER A 88 27.90 -13.04 -13.88
CA SER A 88 27.81 -14.46 -13.54
C SER A 88 27.10 -14.74 -12.22
N ASP A 89 26.90 -13.74 -11.38
CA ASP A 89 26.43 -13.91 -10.02
C ASP A 89 24.91 -13.74 -9.87
N TYR A 90 24.24 -13.25 -10.88
CA TYR A 90 22.77 -13.10 -10.93
C TYR A 90 22.28 -13.36 -12.35
N ALA A 91 21.02 -13.69 -12.48
CA ALA A 91 20.30 -14.17 -13.66
C ALA A 91 20.70 -13.57 -15.03
N SER A 92 21.98 -13.66 -15.38
CA SER A 92 22.51 -13.31 -16.71
C SER A 92 21.98 -14.24 -17.82
N GLU A 93 21.50 -15.41 -17.43
CA GLU A 93 20.88 -16.39 -18.33
C GLU A 93 19.52 -15.94 -18.83
N VAL A 94 18.79 -15.14 -18.07
CA VAL A 94 17.50 -14.60 -18.51
C VAL A 94 17.72 -13.56 -19.60
N ASP A 95 17.21 -13.85 -20.77
CA ASP A 95 17.35 -12.99 -21.95
C ASP A 95 16.71 -11.60 -21.75
N ALA A 96 17.16 -10.64 -22.55
CA ALA A 96 16.46 -9.37 -22.66
C ALA A 96 15.06 -9.59 -23.23
N ASN A 97 14.09 -8.80 -22.75
CA ASN A 97 12.68 -8.88 -23.14
C ASN A 97 11.97 -10.22 -22.81
N VAL A 98 12.53 -11.01 -21.90
CA VAL A 98 11.87 -12.19 -21.32
C VAL A 98 11.70 -11.98 -19.84
N ASP A 99 10.45 -11.99 -19.40
CA ASP A 99 10.09 -11.73 -18.01
C ASP A 99 10.21 -12.99 -17.16
N LEU A 100 10.36 -12.80 -15.84
CA LEU A 100 10.30 -13.90 -14.87
C LEU A 100 8.93 -14.58 -14.95
N GLY A 101 8.86 -15.85 -14.61
CA GLY A 101 7.59 -16.60 -14.66
C GLY A 101 7.07 -16.86 -16.08
N LYS A 102 7.89 -16.68 -17.13
CA LYS A 102 7.58 -17.05 -18.53
C LYS A 102 8.29 -18.36 -18.87
N THR A 103 7.74 -19.08 -19.82
CA THR A 103 8.24 -20.39 -20.24
C THR A 103 9.76 -20.45 -20.40
N GLY A 104 10.39 -21.31 -19.62
CA GLY A 104 11.84 -21.50 -19.57
C GLY A 104 12.58 -20.59 -18.57
N TYR A 105 11.89 -19.63 -17.96
CA TYR A 105 12.45 -18.71 -16.95
C TYR A 105 11.61 -18.63 -15.67
N ASP A 106 10.62 -19.52 -15.52
CA ASP A 106 9.73 -19.59 -14.36
C ASP A 106 10.51 -19.74 -13.06
N GLU A 107 11.54 -20.58 -13.06
CA GLU A 107 12.37 -20.89 -11.91
C GLU A 107 13.24 -19.72 -11.42
N TYR A 108 13.38 -18.66 -12.20
CA TYR A 108 14.11 -17.48 -11.77
C TYR A 108 13.25 -16.49 -10.96
N ASP A 109 11.93 -16.68 -10.95
CA ASP A 109 11.03 -15.92 -10.08
C ASP A 109 11.10 -16.46 -8.64
N TRP A 110 11.25 -15.55 -7.66
CA TRP A 110 11.40 -15.92 -6.25
C TRP A 110 10.19 -16.69 -5.70
N GLY A 111 8.98 -16.26 -6.08
CA GLY A 111 7.75 -16.87 -5.58
C GLY A 111 7.39 -18.16 -6.27
N ILE A 112 7.68 -18.28 -7.58
CA ILE A 112 7.39 -19.48 -8.37
C ILE A 112 8.37 -20.61 -8.03
N HIS A 113 9.66 -20.28 -7.91
CA HIS A 113 10.69 -21.27 -7.60
C HIS A 113 10.61 -21.81 -6.16
N ASN A 114 10.24 -20.96 -5.22
CA ASN A 114 10.32 -21.30 -3.80
C ASN A 114 8.94 -21.52 -3.19
N THR A 115 8.81 -22.54 -2.35
CA THR A 115 7.67 -22.64 -1.45
C THR A 115 7.87 -21.63 -0.31
N ILE A 116 7.13 -20.53 -0.34
CA ILE A 116 7.24 -19.45 0.64
C ILE A 116 6.00 -19.49 1.53
N GLU A 117 6.20 -19.57 2.85
CA GLU A 117 5.13 -19.65 3.85
C GLU A 117 4.10 -20.76 3.55
N GLY A 118 4.58 -21.86 2.95
CA GLY A 118 3.73 -23.00 2.56
C GLY A 118 2.93 -22.81 1.27
N SER A 119 3.08 -21.70 0.56
CA SER A 119 2.44 -21.39 -0.73
C SER A 119 3.43 -21.45 -1.89
N ASN A 120 2.95 -21.89 -3.06
CA ASN A 120 3.64 -21.86 -4.34
C ASN A 120 2.92 -20.91 -5.32
N SER A 121 1.99 -20.10 -4.84
CA SER A 121 1.16 -19.22 -5.69
C SER A 121 1.71 -17.79 -5.77
N TYR A 122 2.75 -17.47 -5.01
CA TYR A 122 3.41 -16.16 -5.08
C TYR A 122 4.17 -16.00 -6.39
N TYR A 123 4.21 -14.75 -6.86
CA TYR A 123 5.06 -14.35 -7.98
C TYR A 123 5.53 -12.89 -7.81
N CYS A 124 6.57 -12.52 -8.55
CA CYS A 124 7.04 -11.14 -8.64
C CYS A 124 6.25 -10.42 -9.74
N MET A 125 5.44 -9.44 -9.38
CA MET A 125 4.60 -8.68 -10.30
C MET A 125 5.39 -8.05 -11.44
N TYR A 126 4.81 -8.03 -12.64
CA TYR A 126 5.42 -7.41 -13.80
C TYR A 126 5.35 -5.87 -13.75
N ALA A 127 6.21 -5.22 -14.53
CA ALA A 127 6.24 -3.76 -14.59
C ALA A 127 4.90 -3.16 -15.05
N GLU A 128 4.23 -3.79 -16.00
CA GLU A 128 2.92 -3.35 -16.50
C GLU A 128 1.81 -3.47 -15.45
N GLU A 129 1.88 -4.50 -14.60
CA GLU A 129 0.95 -4.69 -13.47
C GLU A 129 1.17 -3.62 -12.40
N TRP A 130 2.42 -3.35 -12.05
CA TRP A 130 2.76 -2.25 -11.15
C TRP A 130 2.35 -0.89 -11.71
N GLU A 131 2.60 -0.64 -13.01
CA GLU A 131 2.18 0.60 -13.67
C GLU A 131 0.65 0.77 -13.58
N TYR A 132 -0.10 -0.32 -13.76
CA TYR A 132 -1.54 -0.27 -13.63
C TYR A 132 -1.99 0.02 -12.19
N VAL A 133 -1.43 -0.67 -11.20
CA VAL A 133 -1.73 -0.43 -9.76
C VAL A 133 -1.42 1.01 -9.38
N LEU A 134 -0.30 1.55 -9.84
CA LEU A 134 0.18 2.86 -9.43
C LEU A 134 -0.47 4.01 -10.19
N ASN A 135 -0.70 3.86 -11.50
CA ASN A 135 -1.07 4.95 -12.40
C ASN A 135 -2.28 4.64 -13.29
N GLY A 136 -2.57 3.37 -13.59
CA GLY A 136 -3.55 2.96 -14.62
C GLY A 136 -4.95 2.67 -14.10
N ARG A 137 -5.10 2.23 -12.85
CA ARG A 137 -6.43 1.93 -12.28
C ARG A 137 -7.24 3.21 -12.05
N PRO A 138 -8.59 3.11 -12.05
CA PRO A 138 -9.43 4.27 -11.79
C PRO A 138 -9.05 4.98 -10.48
N ASN A 139 -8.88 6.30 -10.53
CA ASN A 139 -8.54 7.13 -9.37
C ASN A 139 -7.18 6.82 -8.71
N ALA A 140 -6.26 6.19 -9.42
CA ALA A 140 -4.96 5.73 -8.92
C ALA A 140 -4.18 6.81 -8.14
N GLU A 141 -4.22 8.06 -8.60
CA GLU A 141 -3.55 9.20 -7.96
C GLU A 141 -4.06 9.53 -6.53
N ASN A 142 -5.27 9.09 -6.19
CA ASN A 142 -5.87 9.23 -4.87
C ASN A 142 -5.83 7.92 -4.05
N LEU A 143 -5.15 6.90 -4.58
CA LEU A 143 -5.03 5.59 -3.95
C LEU A 143 -3.58 5.24 -3.59
N ARG A 144 -2.71 6.25 -3.49
CA ARG A 144 -1.35 6.11 -2.99
C ARG A 144 -0.88 7.38 -2.28
N ALA A 145 0.04 7.26 -1.34
CA ALA A 145 0.63 8.39 -0.64
C ALA A 145 2.00 8.06 -0.06
N LEU A 146 2.91 9.02 -0.07
CA LEU A 146 4.13 8.96 0.74
C LEU A 146 3.76 9.05 2.22
N ALA A 147 4.42 8.26 3.06
CA ALA A 147 4.16 8.25 4.49
C ALA A 147 5.37 7.82 5.33
N TYR A 148 5.38 8.25 6.60
CA TYR A 148 6.19 7.65 7.64
C TYR A 148 5.36 6.70 8.50
N MET A 149 5.90 5.51 8.74
CA MET A 149 5.49 4.63 9.83
C MET A 149 6.33 4.88 11.07
N TYR A 150 5.67 5.04 12.20
CA TYR A 150 6.34 5.12 13.51
C TYR A 150 6.42 3.74 14.15
N TYR A 151 7.63 3.18 14.22
CA TYR A 151 7.84 1.85 14.76
C TYR A 151 9.24 1.76 15.40
N GLY A 152 9.36 1.07 16.56
CA GLY A 152 10.65 0.93 17.26
C GLY A 152 11.30 2.26 17.67
N GLY A 153 10.51 3.31 17.88
CA GLY A 153 11.01 4.64 18.23
C GLY A 153 11.62 5.42 17.06
N LYS A 154 11.44 4.94 15.83
CA LYS A 154 11.98 5.56 14.59
C LYS A 154 10.89 5.76 13.55
N LYS A 155 11.13 6.69 12.63
CA LYS A 155 10.36 6.89 11.41
C LYS A 155 10.89 5.98 10.31
N HIS A 156 10.02 5.28 9.64
CA HIS A 156 10.32 4.44 8.47
C HIS A 156 9.57 5.00 7.26
N LYS A 157 10.31 5.46 6.27
CA LYS A 157 9.78 5.97 5.00
C LYS A 157 9.11 4.86 4.21
N GLY A 158 8.11 5.20 3.41
CA GLY A 158 7.51 4.27 2.46
C GLY A 158 6.37 4.88 1.67
N LEU A 159 5.75 4.03 0.85
CA LEU A 159 4.56 4.34 0.08
C LEU A 159 3.38 3.54 0.62
N VAL A 160 2.30 4.23 0.96
CA VAL A 160 0.99 3.60 1.21
C VAL A 160 0.29 3.37 -0.11
N LEU A 161 -0.23 2.17 -0.33
CA LEU A 161 -1.18 1.85 -1.39
C LEU A 161 -2.54 1.53 -0.78
N LEU A 162 -3.59 2.11 -1.34
CA LEU A 162 -4.96 1.91 -0.92
C LEU A 162 -5.67 1.02 -1.95
N PRO A 163 -6.51 0.04 -1.54
CA PRO A 163 -7.20 -0.85 -2.47
C PRO A 163 -8.25 -0.12 -3.31
N ASP A 164 -8.75 -0.77 -4.37
CA ASP A 164 -9.68 -0.13 -5.33
C ASP A 164 -11.00 0.30 -4.69
N ASN A 165 -11.48 -0.44 -3.70
CA ASN A 165 -12.69 -0.14 -2.95
C ASN A 165 -12.43 0.65 -1.65
N TRP A 166 -11.34 1.43 -1.61
CA TRP A 166 -10.96 2.15 -0.40
C TRP A 166 -12.06 3.08 0.11
N SER A 167 -12.29 2.99 1.42
CA SER A 167 -13.09 3.94 2.18
C SER A 167 -12.32 4.30 3.44
N THR A 168 -12.14 5.60 3.70
CA THR A 168 -11.37 6.11 4.84
C THR A 168 -12.00 5.66 6.16
N PRO A 169 -11.35 4.80 6.96
CA PRO A 169 -11.90 4.35 8.23
C PRO A 169 -11.71 5.40 9.34
N PHE A 170 -12.72 5.59 10.19
CA PHE A 170 -12.65 6.37 11.44
C PHE A 170 -11.97 7.75 11.33
N ASP A 171 -12.16 8.48 10.25
CA ASP A 171 -11.49 9.76 9.97
C ASP A 171 -9.95 9.68 9.88
N LEU A 172 -9.39 8.47 9.68
CA LEU A 172 -7.96 8.29 9.45
C LEU A 172 -7.59 8.67 8.01
N VAL A 173 -7.64 9.96 7.73
CA VAL A 173 -7.38 10.51 6.40
C VAL A 173 -5.89 10.34 6.05
N ILE A 174 -5.62 9.75 4.89
CA ILE A 174 -4.31 9.74 4.26
C ILE A 174 -4.28 10.87 3.23
N ASN A 175 -3.32 11.79 3.35
CA ASN A 175 -3.10 12.84 2.37
C ASN A 175 -2.47 12.24 1.10
N THR A 176 -3.29 11.90 0.13
CA THR A 176 -2.85 11.31 -1.15
C THR A 176 -2.21 12.33 -2.10
N LYS A 177 -2.19 13.60 -1.74
CA LYS A 177 -1.49 14.66 -2.47
C LYS A 177 -0.16 15.05 -1.80
N ALA A 178 0.26 14.27 -0.79
CA ALA A 178 1.52 14.49 -0.09
C ALA A 178 2.70 14.51 -1.07
N THR A 179 3.55 15.50 -0.94
CA THR A 179 4.82 15.62 -1.67
C THR A 179 6.01 15.21 -0.81
N ASP A 180 5.78 15.06 0.49
CA ASP A 180 6.75 14.61 1.47
C ASP A 180 6.12 13.56 2.41
N HIS A 181 6.95 12.67 2.95
CA HIS A 181 6.53 11.64 3.90
C HIS A 181 6.02 12.21 5.23
N ASP A 182 6.52 13.39 5.65
CA ASP A 182 6.11 14.04 6.90
C ASP A 182 4.65 14.51 6.89
N GLU A 183 4.03 14.60 5.73
CA GLU A 183 2.61 14.94 5.61
C GLU A 183 1.68 13.79 6.02
N ASN A 184 2.19 12.55 6.10
CA ASN A 184 1.48 11.38 6.59
C ASN A 184 2.32 10.65 7.64
N ASN A 185 2.12 10.98 8.91
CA ASN A 185 2.78 10.31 10.02
C ASN A 185 1.83 9.28 10.65
N ILE A 186 2.08 8.00 10.40
CA ILE A 186 1.17 6.92 10.76
C ILE A 186 1.72 6.18 12.00
N SER A 187 0.93 6.16 13.08
CA SER A 187 1.23 5.34 14.24
C SER A 187 0.90 3.86 13.99
N LEU A 188 1.49 2.94 14.76
CA LEU A 188 1.15 1.51 14.67
C LEU A 188 -0.34 1.24 14.94
N ALA A 189 -0.96 1.98 15.85
CA ALA A 189 -2.38 1.83 16.15
C ALA A 189 -3.26 2.22 14.94
N ASN A 190 -2.94 3.35 14.29
CA ASN A 190 -3.65 3.78 13.09
C ASN A 190 -3.37 2.83 11.93
N TRP A 191 -2.11 2.36 11.77
CA TRP A 191 -1.77 1.41 10.73
C TRP A 191 -2.57 0.11 10.86
N ALA A 192 -2.73 -0.43 12.06
CA ALA A 192 -3.51 -1.65 12.28
C ALA A 192 -4.96 -1.53 11.80
N ILE A 193 -5.54 -0.33 11.83
CA ILE A 193 -6.87 -0.07 11.28
C ILE A 193 -6.82 -0.01 9.75
N LEU A 194 -5.89 0.78 9.21
CA LEU A 194 -5.73 0.96 7.76
C LEU A 194 -5.43 -0.38 7.06
N GLU A 195 -4.55 -1.19 7.65
CA GLU A 195 -4.19 -2.52 7.15
C GLU A 195 -5.39 -3.47 7.12
N LYS A 196 -6.21 -3.50 8.19
CA LYS A 196 -7.46 -4.29 8.21
C LYS A 196 -8.45 -3.85 7.14
N CYS A 197 -8.42 -2.58 6.74
CA CYS A 197 -9.20 -2.05 5.62
C CYS A 197 -8.51 -2.22 4.26
N GLY A 198 -7.41 -2.97 4.21
CA GLY A 198 -6.74 -3.39 2.98
C GLY A 198 -5.58 -2.52 2.52
N ALA A 199 -5.17 -1.51 3.29
CA ALA A 199 -4.01 -0.70 2.93
C ALA A 199 -2.72 -1.52 2.93
N VAL A 200 -1.82 -1.22 2.00
CA VAL A 200 -0.49 -1.82 1.86
C VAL A 200 0.56 -0.77 2.10
N PHE A 201 1.60 -1.10 2.87
CA PHE A 201 2.77 -0.27 3.06
C PHE A 201 3.98 -0.90 2.38
N LEU A 202 4.64 -0.14 1.51
CA LEU A 202 5.89 -0.51 0.88
C LEU A 202 7.02 0.30 1.55
N PRO A 203 7.80 -0.29 2.48
CA PRO A 203 8.87 0.42 3.16
C PRO A 203 10.05 0.73 2.23
N SER A 204 10.71 1.86 2.44
CA SER A 204 11.94 2.20 1.75
C SER A 204 13.13 1.46 2.38
N GLY A 205 13.54 0.35 1.77
CA GLY A 205 14.74 -0.41 2.18
C GLY A 205 16.04 0.15 1.59
N GLY A 206 15.98 1.11 0.68
CA GLY A 206 17.13 1.59 -0.06
C GLY A 206 17.56 0.63 -1.17
N ARG A 207 18.82 0.74 -1.58
CA ARG A 207 19.47 -0.09 -2.60
C ARG A 207 20.84 -0.53 -2.11
N ARG A 208 21.26 -1.73 -2.39
CA ARG A 208 22.65 -2.14 -2.13
C ARG A 208 23.40 -2.53 -3.40
N TYR A 209 24.73 -2.48 -3.27
CA TYR A 209 25.66 -2.94 -4.26
C TYR A 209 26.85 -3.60 -3.52
N GLY A 210 27.00 -4.91 -3.63
CA GLY A 210 27.85 -5.65 -2.72
C GLY A 210 27.41 -5.50 -1.27
N THR A 211 28.23 -4.89 -0.44
CA THR A 211 27.93 -4.48 0.94
C THR A 211 27.63 -3.01 1.10
N GLU A 212 27.78 -2.22 0.04
CA GLU A 212 27.49 -0.80 0.05
C GLU A 212 26.00 -0.55 -0.06
N TRP A 213 25.45 0.16 0.93
CA TRP A 213 24.05 0.56 0.95
C TRP A 213 23.90 2.04 0.62
N THR A 214 22.86 2.35 -0.16
CA THR A 214 22.47 3.72 -0.49
C THR A 214 21.02 3.93 -0.05
N ASP A 215 20.79 5.01 0.73
CA ASP A 215 19.44 5.46 1.00
C ASP A 215 18.82 5.99 -0.31
N MET A 216 17.90 5.25 -0.83
CA MET A 216 17.03 5.70 -1.91
C MET A 216 15.83 6.34 -1.23
N GLU A 217 15.82 7.64 -1.06
CA GLU A 217 14.84 8.40 -0.25
C GLU A 217 13.40 7.89 -0.35
N SER A 218 13.07 7.28 -1.47
CA SER A 218 11.74 6.77 -1.76
C SER A 218 11.65 5.23 -1.79
N GLY A 219 12.76 4.50 -1.73
CA GLY A 219 12.81 3.03 -1.84
C GLY A 219 12.91 2.51 -3.28
N PHE A 220 13.50 1.31 -3.42
CA PHE A 220 13.72 0.64 -4.70
C PHE A 220 13.18 -0.79 -4.66
N TYR A 221 12.31 -1.13 -5.60
CA TYR A 221 11.68 -2.43 -5.71
C TYR A 221 11.90 -3.04 -7.09
N TRP A 222 12.20 -4.33 -7.13
CA TRP A 222 12.24 -5.10 -8.36
C TRP A 222 10.84 -5.47 -8.86
N THR A 223 10.72 -5.58 -10.17
CA THR A 223 9.59 -6.20 -10.86
C THR A 223 10.02 -7.50 -11.53
N GLY A 224 9.07 -8.32 -11.97
CA GLY A 224 9.34 -9.53 -12.74
C GLY A 224 9.74 -9.26 -14.19
N THR A 225 9.80 -8.01 -14.63
CA THR A 225 10.05 -7.65 -16.02
C THR A 225 11.53 -7.42 -16.30
N SER A 226 12.05 -8.04 -17.34
CA SER A 226 13.40 -7.83 -17.85
C SER A 226 13.56 -6.40 -18.41
N GLY A 227 14.79 -5.96 -18.58
CA GLY A 227 15.10 -4.66 -19.17
C GLY A 227 15.47 -4.74 -20.66
N SER A 228 15.92 -3.60 -21.18
CA SER A 228 16.33 -3.43 -22.58
C SER A 228 17.52 -4.27 -23.02
N ASN A 229 18.27 -4.85 -22.09
CA ASN A 229 19.37 -5.78 -22.36
C ASN A 229 19.56 -6.74 -21.17
N LYS A 230 20.41 -7.77 -21.34
CA LYS A 230 20.68 -8.81 -20.34
C LYS A 230 21.25 -8.32 -19.00
N GLN A 231 21.74 -7.10 -18.93
CA GLN A 231 22.26 -6.49 -17.70
C GLN A 231 21.21 -5.66 -16.97
N LYS A 232 20.04 -5.46 -17.58
CA LYS A 232 18.99 -4.58 -17.06
C LYS A 232 17.70 -5.34 -16.76
N ALA A 233 16.98 -4.84 -15.77
CA ALA A 233 15.62 -5.24 -15.46
C ALA A 233 14.83 -4.02 -15.00
N LYS A 234 13.50 -4.10 -15.07
CA LYS A 234 12.62 -3.04 -14.62
C LYS A 234 12.56 -3.02 -13.09
N GLY A 235 12.91 -1.88 -12.54
CA GLY A 235 12.74 -1.58 -11.12
C GLY A 235 11.87 -0.35 -10.92
N MET A 236 11.23 -0.28 -9.79
CA MET A 236 10.33 0.79 -9.37
C MET A 236 10.99 1.63 -8.29
N ILE A 237 10.99 2.95 -8.47
CA ILE A 237 11.32 3.92 -7.42
C ILE A 237 10.02 4.40 -6.79
N LEU A 238 9.91 4.24 -5.46
CA LEU A 238 8.77 4.73 -4.70
C LEU A 238 8.85 6.26 -4.58
N SER A 239 7.87 6.96 -5.08
CA SER A 239 7.73 8.41 -4.96
C SER A 239 6.24 8.79 -4.99
N ASN A 240 5.91 10.06 -4.87
CA ASN A 240 4.55 10.53 -5.13
C ASN A 240 4.10 10.30 -6.58
N HIS A 241 5.08 10.18 -7.51
CA HIS A 241 4.89 9.73 -8.88
C HIS A 241 5.85 8.56 -9.16
N PRO A 242 5.49 7.33 -8.74
CA PRO A 242 6.37 6.17 -8.91
C PRO A 242 6.69 5.93 -10.37
N GLU A 243 7.96 5.67 -10.65
CA GLU A 243 8.47 5.45 -12.00
C GLU A 243 9.10 4.07 -12.13
N LEU A 244 8.86 3.44 -13.27
CA LEU A 244 9.44 2.16 -13.66
C LEU A 244 10.51 2.40 -14.73
N SER A 245 11.74 2.00 -14.44
CA SER A 245 12.88 2.22 -15.33
C SER A 245 13.86 1.05 -15.32
N ASP A 246 14.80 1.07 -16.28
CA ASP A 246 15.83 0.06 -16.41
C ASP A 246 16.96 0.25 -15.40
N TRP A 247 17.17 -0.74 -14.55
CA TRP A 247 18.23 -0.78 -13.54
C TRP A 247 19.19 -1.96 -13.77
N ASN A 248 20.43 -1.83 -13.32
CA ASN A 248 21.36 -2.94 -13.37
C ASN A 248 20.90 -4.08 -12.48
N ARG A 249 20.78 -5.29 -13.04
CA ARG A 249 20.33 -6.52 -12.33
C ARG A 249 21.17 -6.86 -11.10
N ALA A 250 22.41 -6.36 -11.03
CA ALA A 250 23.29 -6.54 -9.88
C ALA A 250 22.87 -5.73 -8.66
N TYR A 251 22.09 -4.70 -8.84
CA TYR A 251 21.65 -3.90 -7.68
C TYR A 251 20.69 -4.69 -6.79
N GLY A 252 20.91 -4.62 -5.48
CA GLY A 252 20.01 -5.19 -4.51
C GLY A 252 18.81 -4.26 -4.26
N GLY A 253 17.61 -4.75 -4.56
CA GLY A 253 16.35 -4.07 -4.33
C GLY A 253 15.39 -4.92 -3.51
N ASN A 254 14.39 -4.28 -2.91
CA ASN A 254 13.31 -4.99 -2.25
C ASN A 254 12.46 -5.77 -3.26
N VAL A 255 11.79 -6.80 -2.78
CA VAL A 255 10.80 -7.58 -3.53
C VAL A 255 9.53 -7.67 -2.70
N ARG A 256 8.41 -7.24 -3.26
CA ARG A 256 7.08 -7.48 -2.72
C ARG A 256 6.37 -8.47 -3.63
N LEU A 257 6.16 -9.67 -3.13
CA LEU A 257 5.43 -10.71 -3.86
C LEU A 257 3.94 -10.47 -3.79
N ALA A 258 3.24 -11.04 -4.77
CA ALA A 258 1.79 -11.02 -4.86
C ALA A 258 1.25 -12.39 -5.27
N GLU A 259 -0.04 -12.58 -5.12
CA GLU A 259 -0.78 -13.74 -5.63
C GLU A 259 -1.94 -13.25 -6.48
N ILE A 260 -2.19 -13.91 -7.62
CA ILE A 260 -3.30 -13.58 -8.51
C ILE A 260 -4.61 -13.90 -7.80
N TYR A 261 -5.54 -12.95 -7.83
CA TYR A 261 -6.87 -13.07 -7.26
C TYR A 261 -7.91 -12.86 -8.36
N ASN A 262 -8.47 -13.96 -8.86
CA ASN A 262 -9.30 -13.96 -10.08
C ASN A 262 -10.80 -13.83 -9.82
N TYR A 263 -11.22 -13.30 -8.67
CA TYR A 263 -12.65 -13.21 -8.35
C TYR A 263 -13.15 -11.77 -8.41
N ASP A 264 -14.29 -11.57 -9.09
CA ASP A 264 -15.05 -10.32 -9.01
C ASP A 264 -15.54 -10.13 -7.58
N CYS A 265 -15.07 -9.09 -6.91
CA CYS A 265 -15.48 -8.79 -5.56
C CYS A 265 -16.72 -7.91 -5.57
N ILE A 266 -17.77 -8.37 -4.91
CA ILE A 266 -18.98 -7.59 -4.67
C ILE A 266 -18.78 -6.75 -3.40
N THR A 267 -19.00 -5.45 -3.48
CA THR A 267 -19.02 -4.57 -2.30
C THR A 267 -20.46 -4.31 -1.87
N VAL A 268 -20.80 -4.76 -0.67
CA VAL A 268 -22.11 -4.48 -0.03
C VAL A 268 -21.94 -3.26 0.87
N LYS A 269 -22.83 -2.27 0.75
CA LYS A 269 -22.85 -1.08 1.61
C LYS A 269 -24.02 -1.15 2.58
N GLY A 270 -23.73 -0.89 3.86
CA GLY A 270 -24.72 -0.77 4.93
C GLY A 270 -24.58 0.56 5.65
N GLU A 271 -25.69 1.14 6.08
CA GLU A 271 -25.72 2.39 6.83
C GLU A 271 -26.48 2.20 8.14
N GLU A 272 -25.99 2.79 9.20
CA GLU A 272 -26.56 2.80 10.53
C GLU A 272 -26.55 4.24 11.08
N THR A 273 -27.64 4.63 11.74
CA THR A 273 -27.72 5.93 12.44
C THR A 273 -27.94 5.68 13.92
N VAL A 274 -27.08 6.24 14.74
CA VAL A 274 -27.19 6.24 16.20
C VAL A 274 -27.28 7.69 16.68
N GLU A 275 -28.38 8.05 17.29
CA GLU A 275 -28.59 9.37 17.89
C GLU A 275 -28.92 9.21 19.38
N ASP A 276 -27.91 9.49 20.23
CA ASP A 276 -28.05 9.55 21.68
C ASP A 276 -27.25 10.71 22.23
N LYS A 277 -27.89 11.82 22.50
CA LYS A 277 -27.28 13.06 22.99
C LYS A 277 -26.92 13.01 24.50
N THR A 278 -27.08 11.86 25.12
CA THR A 278 -26.68 11.66 26.53
C THR A 278 -25.32 11.01 26.70
N ILE A 279 -24.84 10.33 25.66
CA ILE A 279 -23.57 9.60 25.70
C ILE A 279 -22.40 10.50 25.27
N GLU A 280 -21.23 10.25 25.84
CA GLU A 280 -19.95 10.91 25.53
C GLU A 280 -19.01 9.96 24.79
N GLU A 281 -19.35 8.68 24.70
CA GLU A 281 -18.59 7.67 23.98
C GLU A 281 -19.51 6.57 23.42
N TYR A 282 -19.11 5.99 22.30
CA TYR A 282 -19.80 4.90 21.62
C TYR A 282 -18.81 3.87 21.12
N GLU A 283 -19.07 2.59 21.37
CA GLU A 283 -18.23 1.51 20.84
C GLU A 283 -18.80 0.98 19.54
N TRP A 284 -17.98 1.03 18.47
CA TRP A 284 -18.36 0.54 17.15
C TRP A 284 -17.23 -0.27 16.52
N ASN A 285 -17.53 -1.50 16.12
CA ASN A 285 -16.57 -2.43 15.54
C ASN A 285 -15.29 -2.61 16.38
N GLY A 286 -15.41 -2.57 17.72
CA GLY A 286 -14.30 -2.69 18.65
C GLY A 286 -13.47 -1.41 18.82
N TYR A 287 -13.94 -0.28 18.28
CA TYR A 287 -13.31 1.03 18.45
C TYR A 287 -14.19 1.97 19.26
N LYS A 288 -13.55 2.70 20.16
CA LYS A 288 -14.19 3.69 21.03
C LYS A 288 -14.23 5.05 20.33
N LEU A 289 -15.41 5.51 20.00
CA LEU A 289 -15.67 6.82 19.39
C LEU A 289 -16.08 7.81 20.46
N THR A 290 -15.47 8.98 20.50
CA THR A 290 -15.71 10.03 21.51
C THR A 290 -16.23 11.33 20.91
N LYS A 291 -16.58 11.33 19.61
CA LYS A 291 -17.14 12.48 18.91
C LYS A 291 -18.26 12.06 18.00
N SER A 292 -19.22 12.95 17.80
CA SER A 292 -20.21 12.82 16.74
C SER A 292 -19.56 12.91 15.37
N GLY A 293 -20.03 12.15 14.39
CA GLY A 293 -19.43 12.12 13.04
C GLY A 293 -20.07 11.08 12.15
N ASN A 294 -19.57 11.02 10.92
CA ASN A 294 -19.87 9.94 10.00
C ASN A 294 -18.62 9.07 9.91
N TYR A 295 -18.74 7.81 10.31
CA TYR A 295 -17.63 6.86 10.36
C TYR A 295 -17.85 5.76 9.35
N THR A 296 -16.80 5.33 8.67
CA THR A 296 -16.85 4.18 7.77
C THR A 296 -15.88 3.10 8.23
N TYR A 297 -16.22 1.86 7.94
CA TYR A 297 -15.35 0.72 8.17
C TYR A 297 -15.55 -0.32 7.07
N THR A 298 -14.44 -0.80 6.48
CA THR A 298 -14.48 -1.84 5.45
C THR A 298 -14.18 -3.19 6.08
N PHE A 299 -15.11 -4.11 5.95
CA PHE A 299 -14.92 -5.52 6.27
C PHE A 299 -14.54 -6.24 4.99
N LEU A 300 -13.33 -6.72 4.91
CA LEU A 300 -12.87 -7.45 3.75
C LEU A 300 -13.24 -8.92 3.88
N GLU A 301 -13.71 -9.51 2.77
CA GLU A 301 -14.02 -10.93 2.67
C GLU A 301 -14.98 -11.45 3.77
N VAL A 302 -16.03 -10.70 4.06
CA VAL A 302 -17.11 -11.12 4.99
C VAL A 302 -17.68 -12.48 4.57
N ARG A 303 -17.70 -12.73 3.25
CA ARG A 303 -17.96 -14.01 2.58
C ARG A 303 -16.97 -14.13 1.42
N PRO A 304 -16.71 -15.31 0.89
CA PRO A 304 -15.93 -15.43 -0.34
C PRO A 304 -16.43 -14.42 -1.39
N GLU A 305 -15.52 -13.65 -1.96
CA GLU A 305 -15.80 -12.65 -3.01
C GLU A 305 -16.69 -11.46 -2.60
N THR A 306 -16.87 -11.22 -1.29
CA THR A 306 -17.74 -10.14 -0.82
C THR A 306 -17.06 -9.31 0.25
N ASP A 307 -16.88 -8.02 -0.02
CA ASP A 307 -16.51 -7.01 0.97
C ASP A 307 -17.76 -6.26 1.45
N SER A 308 -17.71 -5.72 2.65
CA SER A 308 -18.78 -4.88 3.19
C SER A 308 -18.22 -3.55 3.68
N ILE A 309 -18.87 -2.46 3.31
CA ILE A 309 -18.60 -1.13 3.85
C ILE A 309 -19.75 -0.75 4.75
N ALA A 310 -19.50 -0.61 6.04
CA ALA A 310 -20.44 -0.07 6.99
C ALA A 310 -20.22 1.42 7.18
N THR A 311 -21.30 2.19 7.22
CA THR A 311 -21.30 3.62 7.54
C THR A 311 -22.13 3.85 8.79
N LEU A 312 -21.55 4.51 9.79
CA LEU A 312 -22.22 4.93 11.01
C LEU A 312 -22.39 6.45 11.00
N HIS A 313 -23.61 6.92 11.14
CA HIS A 313 -23.96 8.31 11.42
C HIS A 313 -24.17 8.45 12.93
N LEU A 314 -23.13 8.89 13.65
CA LEU A 314 -23.15 9.00 15.11
C LEU A 314 -23.47 10.43 15.55
N ARG A 315 -24.47 10.59 16.42
CA ARG A 315 -24.93 11.85 16.99
C ARG A 315 -24.97 11.71 18.52
N MET A 316 -23.92 12.22 19.17
CA MET A 316 -23.75 12.14 20.62
C MET A 316 -23.99 13.52 21.28
N LYS A 317 -23.58 13.67 22.54
CA LYS A 317 -23.72 14.91 23.34
C LYS A 317 -23.08 16.15 22.70
N ASP A 318 -22.00 15.98 21.94
CA ASP A 318 -21.31 17.04 21.23
C ASP A 318 -22.00 17.46 19.91
N TRP A 319 -23.09 16.80 19.53
CA TRP A 319 -23.80 17.08 18.28
C TRP A 319 -24.52 18.43 18.28
N THR A 320 -24.15 19.32 17.41
CA THR A 320 -24.72 20.69 17.31
C THR A 320 -25.87 20.81 16.29
N GLY A 321 -26.25 19.71 15.64
CA GLY A 321 -27.29 19.69 14.61
C GLY A 321 -26.86 20.21 13.23
N ILE A 322 -25.57 20.52 13.05
CA ILE A 322 -25.00 20.90 11.75
C ILE A 322 -24.30 19.67 11.18
N ASP A 323 -24.90 19.04 10.16
CA ASP A 323 -24.21 18.03 9.39
C ASP A 323 -22.98 18.66 8.74
N ASN A 324 -21.83 18.03 8.88
CA ASN A 324 -20.66 18.35 8.07
C ASN A 324 -21.01 18.02 6.62
N VAL A 325 -21.60 19.00 5.92
CA VAL A 325 -21.76 18.90 4.47
C VAL A 325 -20.34 18.78 3.91
N PRO A 326 -20.01 17.73 3.16
CA PRO A 326 -18.72 17.66 2.51
C PRO A 326 -18.59 18.91 1.65
N THR A 327 -17.70 19.82 2.01
CA THR A 327 -17.41 21.01 1.24
C THR A 327 -16.65 20.65 -0.03
N THR A 328 -17.36 20.11 -0.99
CA THR A 328 -16.97 20.20 -2.38
C THR A 328 -17.20 21.64 -2.82
N LYS A 329 -16.17 22.44 -2.81
CA LYS A 329 -16.00 23.88 -3.02
C LYS A 329 -16.25 24.71 -1.76
N GLN A 330 -15.19 25.36 -1.28
CA GLN A 330 -15.29 26.53 -0.40
C GLN A 330 -16.02 27.63 -1.15
N THR A 331 -17.33 27.66 -1.04
CA THR A 331 -18.11 28.83 -1.39
C THR A 331 -17.81 29.89 -0.34
N LYS A 332 -17.11 30.94 -0.71
CA LYS A 332 -16.94 32.10 0.19
C LYS A 332 -18.32 32.66 0.53
N VAL A 333 -18.79 32.36 1.74
CA VAL A 333 -19.99 32.97 2.29
C VAL A 333 -19.58 34.18 3.11
N GLN A 334 -20.03 35.36 2.72
CA GLN A 334 -19.78 36.61 3.43
C GLN A 334 -21.09 37.17 3.99
N LYS A 335 -21.09 37.47 5.29
CA LYS A 335 -22.22 38.20 5.92
C LYS A 335 -21.93 39.69 5.88
N VAL A 336 -22.88 40.46 5.36
CA VAL A 336 -22.77 41.93 5.23
C VAL A 336 -24.02 42.55 5.81
N VAL A 337 -23.86 43.61 6.61
CA VAL A 337 -24.98 44.44 7.07
C VAL A 337 -25.02 45.74 6.25
N ARG A 338 -26.11 45.99 5.56
CA ARG A 338 -26.37 47.26 4.84
C ARG A 338 -27.71 47.82 5.30
N ASP A 339 -27.73 49.08 5.61
CA ASP A 339 -28.94 49.80 6.06
C ASP A 339 -29.70 49.10 7.20
N GLY A 340 -28.93 48.52 8.14
CA GLY A 340 -29.46 47.78 9.30
C GLY A 340 -30.01 46.37 8.99
N GLN A 341 -29.91 45.91 7.74
CA GLN A 341 -30.37 44.56 7.34
C GLN A 341 -29.21 43.64 7.06
N LEU A 342 -29.34 42.36 7.47
CA LEU A 342 -28.35 41.31 7.23
C LEU A 342 -28.53 40.67 5.85
N TYR A 343 -27.46 40.67 5.08
CA TYR A 343 -27.37 39.97 3.80
C TYR A 343 -26.28 38.88 3.84
N ILE A 344 -26.52 37.82 3.10
CA ILE A 344 -25.59 36.71 2.90
C ILE A 344 -25.16 36.71 1.43
N ILE A 345 -23.88 36.92 1.17
CA ILE A 345 -23.29 36.82 -0.17
C ILE A 345 -22.73 35.43 -0.33
N ARG A 346 -23.15 34.70 -1.38
CA ARG A 346 -22.72 33.38 -1.75
C ARG A 346 -22.59 33.30 -3.27
N ASP A 347 -21.42 32.96 -3.79
CA ASP A 347 -21.15 32.86 -5.23
C ASP A 347 -21.56 34.10 -6.00
N ASP A 348 -21.15 35.29 -5.51
CA ASP A 348 -21.46 36.61 -6.06
C ASP A 348 -22.96 36.97 -6.10
N LYS A 349 -23.81 36.18 -5.44
CA LYS A 349 -25.23 36.43 -5.26
C LYS A 349 -25.52 36.88 -3.83
N MET A 350 -26.39 37.88 -3.68
CA MET A 350 -26.80 38.40 -2.38
C MET A 350 -28.19 37.87 -2.02
N PHE A 351 -28.32 37.42 -0.78
CA PHE A 351 -29.57 36.91 -0.22
C PHE A 351 -29.92 37.71 1.05
N ASN A 352 -31.17 37.98 1.30
CA ASN A 352 -31.64 38.57 2.57
C ASN A 352 -31.70 37.49 3.68
N ALA A 353 -31.99 37.88 4.92
CA ALA A 353 -32.08 37.00 6.07
C ALA A 353 -33.14 35.89 5.93
N ALA A 354 -34.12 36.05 5.05
CA ALA A 354 -35.14 35.05 4.73
C ALA A 354 -34.74 34.13 3.58
N GLY A 355 -33.48 34.22 3.08
CA GLY A 355 -32.96 33.39 1.99
C GLY A 355 -33.44 33.78 0.59
N VAL A 356 -34.07 34.92 0.43
CA VAL A 356 -34.52 35.43 -0.87
C VAL A 356 -33.36 36.18 -1.53
N GLN A 357 -33.05 35.82 -2.79
CA GLN A 357 -32.03 36.53 -3.56
C GLN A 357 -32.45 37.98 -3.81
N VAL A 358 -31.57 38.90 -3.48
CA VAL A 358 -31.72 40.33 -3.75
C VAL A 358 -30.64 40.76 -4.73
N LYS A 359 -30.95 41.71 -5.59
CA LYS A 359 -30.00 42.17 -6.63
C LYS A 359 -28.65 42.56 -6.07
#